data_4d87d9a51922289922d86d672b088f18
#
_entry.id   4d87d9a51922289922d86d672b088f18
#
_cell.length_a   1.000
_cell.length_b   1.000
_cell.length_c   1.000
_cell.angle_alpha   90.00
_cell.angle_beta   90.00
_cell.angle_gamma   90.00
#
_symmetry.space_group_name_H-M   'P 1'
#
loop_
_entity.id
_entity.type
_entity.pdbx_description
1 polymer ?
#
loop_
_entity_poly.entity_id
_entity_poly.type
_entity_poly.pdbx_seq_one_letter_code
_entity_poly.pdbx_strand_id
1 'polypeptide(L)' 'MEDPFRTIRKLTDQREESDWAWRSEVLNLKAAGFSTRAIAQVAGVSHDTVWKVR' A
#
# COMPACT_ATOMS: atom_id res chain seq x y z
N MET A 1 -5.76 -1.49 -19.40
CA MET A 1 -4.76 -0.72 -18.65
C MET A 1 -4.77 -1.18 -17.19
N GLU A 2 -3.62 -1.51 -16.66
CA GLU A 2 -3.54 -2.00 -15.31
C GLU A 2 -3.58 -0.86 -14.30
N ASP A 3 -4.33 -1.10 -13.24
CA ASP A 3 -4.40 -0.18 -12.11
C ASP A 3 -3.23 -0.48 -11.16
N PRO A 4 -2.27 0.46 -10.98
CA PRO A 4 -1.12 0.20 -10.10
C PRO A 4 -1.50 -0.02 -8.65
N PHE A 5 -2.70 0.40 -8.26
CA PHE A 5 -3.17 0.25 -6.88
C PHE A 5 -4.10 -0.95 -6.69
N ARG A 6 -4.28 -1.74 -7.73
CA ARG A 6 -5.19 -2.88 -7.66
C ARG A 6 -4.79 -3.86 -6.55
N THR A 7 -3.51 -4.20 -6.51
CA THR A 7 -3.01 -5.16 -5.54
C THR A 7 -3.11 -4.63 -4.12
N ILE A 8 -2.74 -3.36 -3.91
CA ILE A 8 -2.80 -2.79 -2.56
C ILE A 8 -4.24 -2.70 -2.05
N ARG A 9 -5.21 -2.40 -2.93
CA ARG A 9 -6.61 -2.37 -2.53
C ARG A 9 -7.11 -3.75 -2.14
N LYS A 10 -6.71 -4.76 -2.89
CA LYS A 10 -7.08 -6.13 -2.59
C LYS A 10 -6.48 -6.58 -1.26
N LEU A 11 -5.20 -6.28 -1.04
CA LEU A 11 -4.51 -6.65 0.19
C LEU A 11 -5.07 -5.90 1.39
N THR A 12 -5.51 -4.67 1.19
CA THR A 12 -6.12 -3.89 2.28
C THR A 12 -7.37 -4.57 2.81
N ASP A 13 -8.18 -5.17 1.93
CA ASP A 13 -9.37 -5.89 2.33
C ASP A 13 -9.04 -7.15 3.12
N GLN A 14 -7.86 -7.70 2.93
CA GLN A 14 -7.43 -8.95 3.55
C GLN A 14 -6.24 -8.78 4.49
N ARG A 15 -5.99 -7.57 4.91
CA ARG A 15 -4.74 -7.25 5.62
C ARG A 15 -4.51 -8.05 6.90
N GLU A 16 -5.55 -8.58 7.50
CA GLU A 16 -5.41 -9.37 8.72
C GLU A 16 -4.57 -10.62 8.46
N GLU A 17 -4.74 -11.20 7.28
CA GLU A 17 -4.05 -12.42 6.92
C GLU A 17 -2.77 -12.17 6.17
N SER A 18 -2.61 -10.99 5.61
CA SER A 18 -1.52 -10.71 4.68
C SER A 18 -0.77 -9.44 5.05
N ASP A 19 -0.57 -9.25 6.34
CA ASP A 19 0.06 -8.02 6.82
C ASP A 19 1.42 -7.78 6.17
N TRP A 20 2.27 -8.79 6.12
CA TRP A 20 3.58 -8.66 5.49
C TRP A 20 3.45 -8.44 3.97
N ALA A 21 2.47 -9.06 3.34
CA ALA A 21 2.25 -8.88 1.90
C ALA A 21 1.79 -7.45 1.60
N TRP A 22 0.93 -6.90 2.45
CA TRP A 22 0.49 -5.52 2.33
C TRP A 22 1.68 -4.57 2.44
N ARG A 23 2.54 -4.80 3.43
CA ARG A 23 3.73 -3.96 3.64
C ARG A 23 4.68 -4.05 2.46
N SER A 24 4.85 -5.26 1.93
CA SER A 24 5.69 -5.48 0.77
C SER A 24 5.16 -4.70 -0.44
N GLU A 25 3.86 -4.70 -0.64
CA GLU A 25 3.25 -3.97 -1.75
C GLU A 25 3.41 -2.46 -1.57
N VAL A 26 3.28 -1.96 -0.35
CA VAL A 26 3.54 -0.55 -0.06
C VAL A 26 4.95 -0.18 -0.47
N LEU A 27 5.93 -1.01 -0.14
CA LEU A 27 7.32 -0.76 -0.51
C LEU A 27 7.51 -0.79 -2.03
N ASN A 28 6.83 -1.71 -2.71
CA ASN A 28 6.88 -1.78 -4.17
C ASN A 28 6.35 -0.50 -4.81
N LEU A 29 5.24 0.01 -4.29
CA LEU A 29 4.65 1.24 -4.81
C LEU A 29 5.56 2.44 -4.55
N LYS A 30 6.20 2.48 -3.39
CA LYS A 30 7.16 3.56 -3.09
C LYS A 30 8.34 3.49 -4.04
N ALA A 31 8.84 2.30 -4.31
CA ALA A 31 9.95 2.12 -5.25
C ALA A 31 9.56 2.49 -6.67
N ALA A 32 8.28 2.35 -7.02
CA ALA A 32 7.77 2.73 -8.34
C ALA A 32 7.56 4.24 -8.48
N GLY A 33 7.74 5.00 -7.40
CA GLY A 33 7.65 6.46 -7.45
C GLY A 33 6.34 7.05 -6.95
N PHE A 34 5.45 6.24 -6.40
CA PHE A 34 4.21 6.75 -5.83
C PHE A 34 4.46 7.38 -4.47
N SER A 35 3.78 8.49 -4.19
CA SER A 35 3.95 9.18 -2.91
C SER A 35 3.29 8.39 -1.78
N THR A 36 3.82 8.57 -0.56
CA THR A 36 3.22 7.94 0.62
C THR A 36 1.78 8.39 0.81
N ARG A 37 1.49 9.64 0.48
CA ARG A 37 0.13 10.19 0.60
C ARG A 37 -0.83 9.48 -0.34
N ALA A 38 -0.43 9.27 -1.59
CA ALA A 38 -1.27 8.58 -2.56
C ALA A 38 -1.52 7.13 -2.15
N ILE A 39 -0.48 6.45 -1.67
CA ILE A 39 -0.59 5.07 -1.21
C ILE A 39 -1.53 5.00 -0.01
N ALA A 40 -1.37 5.91 0.95
CA ALA A 40 -2.20 5.93 2.16
C ALA A 40 -3.67 6.14 1.82
N GLN A 41 -3.94 7.02 0.87
CA GLN A 41 -5.30 7.33 0.46
C GLN A 41 -5.98 6.10 -0.14
N VAL A 42 -5.28 5.39 -1.01
CA VAL A 42 -5.82 4.19 -1.65
C VAL A 42 -5.96 3.05 -0.65
N ALA A 43 -4.99 2.91 0.25
CA ALA A 43 -5.00 1.84 1.24
C ALA A 43 -5.96 2.12 2.40
N GLY A 44 -6.49 3.33 2.51
CA GLY A 44 -7.43 3.67 3.57
C GLY A 44 -6.79 3.76 4.95
N VAL A 45 -5.51 4.10 5.01
CA VAL A 45 -4.78 4.24 6.26
C VAL A 45 -4.18 5.65 6.35
N SER A 46 -3.65 5.99 7.51
CA SER A 46 -3.02 7.29 7.67
C SER A 46 -1.69 7.35 6.93
N HIS A 47 -1.31 8.57 6.58
CA HIS A 47 -0.02 8.84 5.95
C HIS A 47 1.14 8.30 6.79
N ASP A 48 1.05 8.45 8.11
CA ASP A 48 2.09 7.98 9.01
C ASP A 48 2.25 6.46 8.95
N THR A 49 1.15 5.74 8.80
CA THR A 49 1.19 4.28 8.70
C THR A 49 2.02 3.85 7.50
N VAL A 50 1.80 4.49 6.35
CA VAL A 50 2.57 4.20 5.14
C VAL A 50 4.02 4.62 5.31
N TRP A 51 4.24 5.79 5.89
CA TRP A 51 5.58 6.32 6.09
C TRP A 51 6.45 5.38 6.93
N LYS A 52 5.86 4.73 7.93
CA LYS A 52 6.58 3.82 8.81
C LYS A 52 6.90 2.47 8.19
N VAL A 53 6.30 2.13 7.08
CA VAL A 53 6.59 0.87 6.39
C VAL A 53 7.99 0.95 5.78
N ARG A 54 8.80 -0.03 6.09
CA ARG A 54 10.16 -0.11 5.58
C ARG A 54 10.46 -1.48 5.02
#